data_b6b07fd3be3107a8dda5f401cecaf4a1
#
_entry.id   b6b07fd3be3107a8dda5f401cecaf4a1
#
_cell.length_a   1.000
_cell.length_b   1.000
_cell.length_c   1.000
_cell.angle_alpha   90.00
_cell.angle_beta   90.00
_cell.angle_gamma   90.00
#
_symmetry.space_group_name_H-M   'P 1'
#
loop_
_entity.id
_entity.type
_entity.pdbx_description
1 polymer ?
#
loop_
_entity_poly.entity_id
_entity_poly.type
_entity_poly.pdbx_seq_one_letter_code
_entity_poly.pdbx_strand_id
1 'polypeptide(L)'
;MSTDRSTRLLLVRHAIAEDRSEFARTGRPDDERPLTDKGIRRMRLAARGLFGELGDLTVLATSPLARAIETAEILSEAFDGIRVERVPALAAGPHEAFLDWVRNVAGTGTVAAVGHEPYLGAWTSWLLAGPAADFVSFKKGGACLLEFPHRIEPGAAVLRWHLAPSHLRALGGRA
;
A
#
# COMPACT_ATOMS: atom_id res chain seq x y z
N MET A 1 27.47 16.19 -10.56
CA MET A 1 26.08 16.56 -10.28
C MET A 1 25.40 15.34 -9.67
N SER A 2 25.21 15.32 -8.34
CA SER A 2 24.47 14.25 -7.67
C SER A 2 23.00 14.44 -8.03
N THR A 3 22.45 13.58 -8.88
CA THR A 3 21.01 13.50 -9.04
C THR A 3 20.47 13.03 -7.70
N ASP A 4 19.93 13.95 -6.94
CA ASP A 4 19.24 13.69 -5.68
C ASP A 4 18.03 12.78 -5.99
N ARG A 5 18.24 11.46 -5.85
CA ARG A 5 17.25 10.43 -6.21
C ARG A 5 16.35 10.20 -5.03
N SER A 6 15.28 10.98 -4.93
CA SER A 6 14.26 10.70 -3.93
C SER A 6 13.57 9.37 -4.21
N THR A 7 13.34 8.58 -3.15
CA THR A 7 12.52 7.37 -3.21
C THR A 7 11.10 7.72 -2.82
N ARG A 8 10.12 7.35 -3.64
CA ARG A 8 8.69 7.46 -3.29
C ARG A 8 8.16 6.12 -2.83
N LEU A 9 7.43 6.12 -1.74
CA LEU A 9 6.78 4.93 -1.16
C LEU A 9 5.26 5.13 -1.13
N LEU A 10 4.56 4.36 -1.94
CA LEU A 10 3.11 4.27 -1.95
C LEU A 10 2.67 3.13 -1.01
N LEU A 11 1.94 3.47 0.03
CA LEU A 11 1.33 2.51 0.94
C LEU A 11 -0.17 2.40 0.64
N VAL A 12 -0.67 1.20 0.40
CA VAL A 12 -2.07 0.94 0.07
C VAL A 12 -2.65 -0.08 1.03
N ARG A 13 -3.74 0.26 1.71
CA ARG A 13 -4.49 -0.74 2.47
C ARG A 13 -5.32 -1.59 1.53
N HIS A 14 -5.32 -2.92 1.73
CA HIS A 14 -6.18 -3.83 0.96
C HIS A 14 -7.63 -3.32 0.85
N ALA A 15 -8.30 -3.63 -0.23
CA ALA A 15 -9.67 -3.24 -0.52
C ALA A 15 -10.69 -3.96 0.40
N ILE A 16 -11.98 -3.74 0.17
CA ILE A 16 -13.05 -4.32 0.98
C ILE A 16 -13.07 -5.83 0.76
N ALA A 17 -12.70 -6.59 1.79
CA ALA A 17 -12.79 -8.05 1.85
C ALA A 17 -14.12 -8.50 2.47
N GLU A 18 -14.44 -9.78 2.34
CA GLU A 18 -15.58 -10.40 3.02
C GLU A 18 -15.56 -10.13 4.54
N ASP A 19 -16.72 -10.22 5.18
CA ASP A 19 -16.79 -10.06 6.64
C ASP A 19 -16.04 -11.19 7.33
N ARG A 20 -15.21 -10.83 8.32
CA ARG A 20 -14.37 -11.80 9.02
C ARG A 20 -15.17 -12.88 9.74
N SER A 21 -16.27 -12.51 10.39
CA SER A 21 -17.09 -13.43 11.16
C SER A 21 -17.89 -14.37 10.27
N GLU A 22 -18.36 -13.87 9.13
CA GLU A 22 -19.05 -14.68 8.12
C GLU A 22 -18.08 -15.66 7.44
N PHE A 23 -16.92 -15.18 7.03
CA PHE A 23 -15.90 -16.03 6.41
C PHE A 23 -15.39 -17.12 7.36
N ALA A 24 -15.24 -16.84 8.65
CA ALA A 24 -14.84 -17.83 9.67
C ALA A 24 -15.79 -19.01 9.76
N ARG A 25 -17.09 -18.84 9.44
CA ARG A 25 -18.08 -19.93 9.40
C ARG A 25 -17.81 -20.95 8.30
N THR A 26 -17.02 -20.60 7.31
CA THR A 26 -16.60 -21.54 6.24
C THR A 26 -15.55 -22.54 6.71
N GLY A 27 -14.96 -22.34 7.89
CA GLY A 27 -13.84 -23.16 8.41
C GLY A 27 -12.49 -22.89 7.73
N ARG A 28 -12.43 -21.95 6.78
CA ARG A 28 -11.20 -21.57 6.08
C ARG A 28 -10.40 -20.56 6.92
N PRO A 29 -9.06 -20.57 6.81
CA PRO A 29 -8.20 -19.63 7.53
C PRO A 29 -8.36 -18.18 7.01
N ASP A 30 -8.21 -17.18 7.88
CA ASP A 30 -8.43 -15.75 7.56
C ASP A 30 -7.48 -15.21 6.49
N ASP A 31 -6.35 -15.84 6.28
CA ASP A 31 -5.41 -15.47 5.22
C ASP A 31 -5.95 -15.77 3.80
N GLU A 32 -6.90 -16.69 3.68
CA GLU A 32 -7.61 -17.00 2.43
C GLU A 32 -8.85 -16.12 2.19
N ARG A 33 -9.19 -15.21 3.10
CA ARG A 33 -10.38 -14.35 2.98
C ARG A 33 -10.26 -13.37 1.82
N PRO A 34 -11.15 -13.49 0.78
CA PRO A 34 -11.02 -12.72 -0.46
C PRO A 34 -11.65 -11.33 -0.35
N LEU A 35 -11.49 -10.55 -1.40
CA LEU A 35 -12.23 -9.32 -1.62
C LEU A 35 -13.70 -9.62 -1.95
N THR A 36 -14.58 -8.68 -1.61
CA THR A 36 -15.95 -8.69 -2.13
C THR A 36 -16.00 -8.14 -3.54
N ASP A 37 -17.04 -8.48 -4.33
CA ASP A 37 -17.29 -7.87 -5.65
C ASP A 37 -17.33 -6.34 -5.58
N LYS A 38 -17.92 -5.80 -4.51
CA LYS A 38 -17.94 -4.36 -4.24
C LYS A 38 -16.52 -3.82 -4.01
N GLY A 39 -15.69 -4.56 -3.28
CA GLY A 39 -14.28 -4.24 -3.04
C GLY A 39 -13.50 -4.17 -4.35
N ILE A 40 -13.64 -5.19 -5.18
CA ILE A 40 -13.00 -5.30 -6.51
C ILE A 40 -13.38 -4.12 -7.40
N ARG A 41 -14.68 -3.88 -7.60
CA ARG A 41 -15.17 -2.77 -8.45
C ARG A 41 -14.66 -1.41 -7.97
N ARG A 42 -14.70 -1.15 -6.65
CA ARG A 42 -14.22 0.11 -6.07
C ARG A 42 -12.72 0.25 -6.16
N MET A 43 -11.98 -0.84 -6.00
CA MET A 43 -10.52 -0.81 -6.09
C MET A 43 -10.05 -0.57 -7.52
N ARG A 44 -10.71 -1.12 -8.54
CA ARG A 44 -10.42 -0.82 -9.95
C ARG A 44 -10.51 0.66 -10.27
N LEU A 45 -11.54 1.35 -9.77
CA LEU A 45 -11.65 2.80 -9.92
C LEU A 45 -10.54 3.55 -9.17
N ALA A 46 -10.24 3.13 -7.94
CA ALA A 46 -9.16 3.73 -7.15
C ALA A 46 -7.79 3.52 -7.81
N ALA A 47 -7.54 2.35 -8.37
CA ALA A 47 -6.30 2.02 -9.08
C ALA A 47 -6.06 2.92 -10.31
N ARG A 48 -7.12 3.21 -11.10
CA ARG A 48 -7.04 4.19 -12.20
C ARG A 48 -6.68 5.59 -11.68
N GLY A 49 -7.26 6.01 -10.55
CA GLY A 49 -6.92 7.28 -9.93
C GLY A 49 -5.47 7.33 -9.47
N LEU A 50 -4.97 6.24 -8.90
CA LEU A 50 -3.55 6.12 -8.51
C LEU A 50 -2.61 6.17 -9.72
N PHE A 51 -2.96 5.46 -10.80
CA PHE A 51 -2.17 5.51 -12.04
C PHE A 51 -2.11 6.92 -12.62
N GLY A 52 -3.25 7.61 -12.70
CA GLY A 52 -3.30 9.00 -13.19
C GLY A 52 -2.48 9.98 -12.34
N GLU A 53 -2.35 9.71 -11.02
CA GLU A 53 -1.61 10.56 -10.09
C GLU A 53 -0.10 10.27 -10.08
N LEU A 54 0.29 9.01 -10.29
CA LEU A 54 1.67 8.54 -10.10
C LEU A 54 2.43 8.30 -11.41
N GLY A 55 1.73 7.93 -12.47
CA GLY A 55 2.32 7.40 -13.71
C GLY A 55 2.79 5.97 -13.51
N ASP A 56 4.06 5.77 -13.18
CA ASP A 56 4.68 4.45 -13.11
C ASP A 56 5.02 3.98 -11.70
N LEU A 57 5.04 2.67 -11.51
CA LEU A 57 5.63 1.99 -10.36
C LEU A 57 6.91 1.26 -10.80
N THR A 58 7.91 1.24 -9.94
CA THR A 58 9.13 0.44 -10.16
C THR A 58 9.08 -0.89 -9.43
N VAL A 59 8.35 -0.96 -8.31
CA VAL A 59 8.10 -2.17 -7.52
C VAL A 59 6.66 -2.16 -7.05
N LEU A 60 6.00 -3.31 -7.12
CA LEU A 60 4.69 -3.55 -6.52
C LEU A 60 4.75 -4.79 -5.64
N ALA A 61 4.70 -4.59 -4.34
CA ALA A 61 4.73 -5.66 -3.35
C ALA A 61 3.43 -5.78 -2.57
N THR A 62 3.16 -6.97 -2.06
CA THR A 62 1.97 -7.27 -1.27
C THR A 62 2.26 -8.23 -0.13
N SER A 63 1.48 -8.14 0.94
CA SER A 63 1.44 -9.21 1.93
C SER A 63 0.91 -10.50 1.31
N PRO A 64 1.21 -11.69 1.89
CA PRO A 64 0.77 -12.97 1.36
C PRO A 64 -0.72 -13.28 1.58
N LEU A 65 -1.50 -12.41 2.23
CA LEU A 65 -2.92 -12.63 2.49
C LEU A 65 -3.77 -12.37 1.23
N ALA A 66 -4.74 -13.25 0.94
CA ALA A 66 -5.54 -13.23 -0.28
C ALA A 66 -6.10 -11.84 -0.64
N ARG A 67 -6.72 -11.14 0.30
CA ARG A 67 -7.28 -9.79 0.10
C ARG A 67 -6.25 -8.74 -0.31
N ALA A 68 -4.99 -8.90 0.12
CA ALA A 68 -3.92 -7.99 -0.28
C ALA A 68 -3.37 -8.37 -1.65
N ILE A 69 -3.22 -9.66 -1.94
CA ILE A 69 -2.83 -10.19 -3.26
C ILE A 69 -3.81 -9.71 -4.33
N GLU A 70 -5.11 -9.95 -4.13
CA GLU A 70 -6.15 -9.51 -5.07
C GLU A 70 -6.18 -7.98 -5.26
N THR A 71 -5.89 -7.21 -4.20
CA THR A 71 -5.73 -5.75 -4.30
C THR A 71 -4.53 -5.38 -5.17
N ALA A 72 -3.39 -6.05 -4.96
CA ALA A 72 -2.17 -5.81 -5.73
C ALA A 72 -2.32 -6.24 -7.20
N GLU A 73 -3.05 -7.30 -7.48
CA GLU A 73 -3.36 -7.73 -8.85
C GLU A 73 -4.20 -6.67 -9.59
N ILE A 74 -5.18 -6.05 -8.90
CA ILE A 74 -5.96 -4.93 -9.47
C ILE A 74 -5.06 -3.71 -9.74
N LEU A 75 -4.10 -3.44 -8.85
CA LEU A 75 -3.10 -2.39 -9.10
C LEU A 75 -2.20 -2.75 -10.28
N SER A 76 -1.72 -3.99 -10.34
CA SER A 76 -0.90 -4.47 -11.47
C SER A 76 -1.61 -4.27 -12.82
N GLU A 77 -2.89 -4.62 -12.93
CA GLU A 77 -3.69 -4.38 -14.14
C GLU A 77 -3.71 -2.89 -14.55
N ALA A 78 -3.78 -1.97 -13.57
CA ALA A 78 -3.80 -0.54 -13.84
C ALA A 78 -2.43 0.06 -14.14
N PHE A 79 -1.34 -0.59 -13.71
CA PHE A 79 0.05 -0.18 -13.91
C PHE A 79 0.78 -1.10 -14.90
N ASP A 80 0.18 -1.29 -16.06
CA ASP A 80 0.74 -1.98 -17.25
C ASP A 80 1.23 -3.42 -16.98
N GLY A 81 0.61 -4.11 -16.03
CA GLY A 81 0.95 -5.50 -15.70
C GLY A 81 2.25 -5.66 -14.92
N ILE A 82 2.65 -4.66 -14.13
CA ILE A 82 3.82 -4.76 -13.26
C ILE A 82 3.77 -6.02 -12.39
N ARG A 83 4.89 -6.73 -12.29
CA ARG A 83 4.98 -7.95 -11.49
C ARG A 83 4.68 -7.67 -10.01
N VAL A 84 3.83 -8.50 -9.42
CA VAL A 84 3.50 -8.46 -7.99
C VAL A 84 4.46 -9.37 -7.21
N GLU A 85 5.13 -8.81 -6.20
CA GLU A 85 6.01 -9.54 -5.30
C GLU A 85 5.33 -9.79 -3.95
N ARG A 86 5.39 -11.03 -3.44
CA ARG A 86 4.86 -11.36 -2.12
C ARG A 86 5.94 -11.17 -1.07
N VAL A 87 5.68 -10.31 -0.09
CA VAL A 87 6.63 -9.93 0.97
C VAL A 87 6.01 -10.22 2.34
N PRO A 88 6.46 -11.26 3.07
CA PRO A 88 5.89 -11.61 4.38
C PRO A 88 5.89 -10.46 5.40
N ALA A 89 6.92 -9.60 5.38
CA ALA A 89 7.01 -8.43 6.26
C ALA A 89 5.84 -7.44 6.10
N LEU A 90 5.07 -7.49 5.01
CA LEU A 90 3.89 -6.66 4.78
C LEU A 90 2.61 -7.22 5.42
N ALA A 91 2.63 -8.45 5.94
CA ALA A 91 1.48 -9.04 6.65
C ALA A 91 1.42 -8.61 8.11
N ALA A 92 2.53 -8.78 8.78
CA ALA A 92 2.75 -8.45 10.18
C ALA A 92 4.27 -8.54 10.47
N GLY A 93 4.74 -7.83 11.45
CA GLY A 93 6.14 -7.95 11.85
C GLY A 93 6.71 -6.68 12.46
N PRO A 94 7.97 -6.76 12.91
CA PRO A 94 8.66 -5.62 13.45
C PRO A 94 8.84 -4.54 12.38
N HIS A 95 8.85 -3.28 12.81
CA HIS A 95 9.03 -2.12 11.93
C HIS A 95 10.33 -2.19 11.12
N GLU A 96 11.36 -2.77 11.72
CA GLU A 96 12.68 -2.93 11.11
C GLU A 96 12.62 -3.84 9.88
N ALA A 97 11.88 -4.95 9.91
CA ALA A 97 11.76 -5.85 8.78
C ALA A 97 11.07 -5.17 7.58
N PHE A 98 10.06 -4.33 7.83
CA PHE A 98 9.46 -3.50 6.81
C PHE A 98 10.44 -2.47 6.26
N LEU A 99 11.15 -1.76 7.13
CA LEU A 99 12.12 -0.73 6.76
C LEU A 99 13.28 -1.30 5.93
N ASP A 100 13.79 -2.48 6.32
CA ASP A 100 14.86 -3.16 5.59
C ASP A 100 14.38 -3.59 4.20
N TRP A 101 13.14 -4.07 4.08
CA TRP A 101 12.55 -4.34 2.78
C TRP A 101 12.49 -3.06 1.92
N VAL A 102 11.98 -1.93 2.46
CA VAL A 102 11.93 -0.66 1.72
C VAL A 102 13.32 -0.24 1.26
N ARG A 103 14.33 -0.33 2.13
CA ARG A 103 15.73 0.01 1.79
C ARG A 103 16.30 -0.86 0.68
N ASN A 104 15.97 -2.16 0.68
CA ASN A 104 16.47 -3.12 -0.31
C ASN A 104 15.89 -2.88 -1.71
N VAL A 105 14.63 -2.41 -1.80
CA VAL A 105 13.96 -2.15 -3.08
C VAL A 105 14.02 -0.68 -3.49
N ALA A 106 14.54 0.19 -2.63
CA ALA A 106 14.66 1.61 -2.88
C ALA A 106 15.56 1.90 -4.08
N GLY A 107 15.11 2.81 -4.92
CA GLY A 107 15.82 3.20 -6.12
C GLY A 107 15.18 4.45 -6.72
N THR A 108 15.28 4.59 -8.01
CA THR A 108 14.59 5.65 -8.75
C THR A 108 13.16 5.23 -9.02
N GLY A 109 12.20 6.04 -8.57
CA GLY A 109 10.79 5.83 -8.89
C GLY A 109 9.91 5.55 -7.67
N THR A 110 8.74 5.00 -7.92
CA THR A 110 7.75 4.74 -6.88
C THR A 110 7.68 3.26 -6.54
N VAL A 111 7.96 2.94 -5.28
CA VAL A 111 7.76 1.60 -4.70
C VAL A 111 6.37 1.55 -4.07
N ALA A 112 5.56 0.56 -4.41
CA ALA A 112 4.23 0.36 -3.84
C ALA A 112 4.18 -0.87 -2.94
N ALA A 113 3.50 -0.76 -1.79
CA ALA A 113 3.28 -1.84 -0.85
C ALA A 113 1.81 -1.93 -0.45
N VAL A 114 1.21 -3.11 -0.63
CA VAL A 114 -0.15 -3.42 -0.20
C VAL A 114 -0.12 -4.19 1.11
N GLY A 115 -0.78 -3.65 2.13
CA GLY A 115 -0.76 -4.21 3.47
C GLY A 115 -2.06 -3.99 4.25
N HIS A 116 -1.93 -4.01 5.56
CA HIS A 116 -3.04 -4.09 6.53
C HIS A 116 -2.90 -3.07 7.65
N GLU A 117 -4.02 -2.69 8.23
CA GLU A 117 -4.06 -2.06 9.54
C GLU A 117 -3.97 -3.13 10.66
N PRO A 118 -3.34 -2.78 11.79
CA PRO A 118 -2.81 -1.46 12.16
C PRO A 118 -1.40 -1.14 11.63
N TYR A 119 -0.73 -2.07 10.98
CA TYR A 119 0.67 -1.95 10.60
C TYR A 119 0.96 -0.79 9.65
N LEU A 120 0.13 -0.58 8.62
CA LEU A 120 0.32 0.54 7.68
C LEU A 120 0.28 1.90 8.38
N GLY A 121 -0.67 2.11 9.29
CA GLY A 121 -0.77 3.32 10.08
C GLY A 121 0.44 3.52 10.97
N ALA A 122 0.85 2.47 11.68
CA ALA A 122 2.03 2.49 12.56
C ALA A 122 3.32 2.78 11.78
N TRP A 123 3.56 2.08 10.65
CA TRP A 123 4.74 2.33 9.80
C TRP A 123 4.74 3.75 9.23
N THR A 124 3.59 4.23 8.74
CA THR A 124 3.47 5.59 8.20
C THR A 124 3.80 6.64 9.27
N SER A 125 3.21 6.51 10.46
CA SER A 125 3.46 7.42 11.57
C SER A 125 4.93 7.40 11.99
N TRP A 126 5.53 6.21 12.08
CA TRP A 126 6.93 6.01 12.43
C TRP A 126 7.90 6.61 11.40
N LEU A 127 7.62 6.41 10.11
CA LEU A 127 8.44 6.98 9.03
C LEU A 127 8.35 8.51 8.97
N LEU A 128 7.19 9.09 9.33
CA LEU A 128 6.98 10.53 9.33
C LEU A 128 7.56 11.23 10.56
N ALA A 129 7.44 10.64 11.76
CA ALA A 129 7.70 11.35 13.01
C ALA A 129 8.57 10.58 14.02
N GLY A 130 9.06 9.39 13.67
CA GLY A 130 9.95 8.61 14.54
C GLY A 130 9.23 7.68 15.51
N PRO A 131 9.97 7.07 16.49
CA PRO A 131 9.57 5.86 17.21
C PRO A 131 8.33 5.96 18.11
N ALA A 132 7.94 7.13 18.55
CA ALA A 132 6.78 7.29 19.45
C ALA A 132 5.50 7.71 18.72
N ALA A 133 5.51 7.74 17.37
CA ALA A 133 4.42 8.26 16.58
C ALA A 133 3.42 7.15 16.20
N ASP A 134 2.13 7.40 16.49
CA ASP A 134 1.00 6.56 16.06
C ASP A 134 -0.24 7.45 15.87
N PHE A 135 -0.39 8.05 14.70
CA PHE A 135 -1.44 9.02 14.40
C PHE A 135 -2.06 8.87 13.01
N VAL A 136 -1.56 7.96 12.19
CA VAL A 136 -2.09 7.69 10.84
C VAL A 136 -2.93 6.44 10.85
N SER A 137 -4.05 6.46 10.15
CA SER A 137 -4.87 5.27 9.92
C SER A 137 -5.43 5.26 8.50
N PHE A 138 -5.55 4.07 7.91
CA PHE A 138 -6.04 3.88 6.56
C PHE A 138 -7.45 3.30 6.54
N LYS A 139 -8.33 3.83 5.69
CA LYS A 139 -9.56 3.14 5.29
C LYS A 139 -9.24 2.06 4.25
N LYS A 140 -10.03 0.97 4.20
CA LYS A 140 -9.90 -0.11 3.19
C LYS A 140 -9.91 0.46 1.77
N GLY A 141 -8.84 0.22 1.00
CA GLY A 141 -8.65 0.79 -0.33
C GLY A 141 -8.17 2.25 -0.33
N GLY A 142 -7.76 2.80 0.81
CA GLY A 142 -7.08 4.09 0.90
C GLY A 142 -5.58 3.95 0.70
N ALA A 143 -4.92 5.05 0.39
CA ALA A 143 -3.48 5.08 0.10
C ALA A 143 -2.80 6.34 0.65
N CYS A 144 -1.49 6.22 0.86
CA CYS A 144 -0.61 7.29 1.31
C CYS A 144 0.67 7.28 0.48
N LEU A 145 1.10 8.44 0.02
CA LEU A 145 2.38 8.62 -0.66
C LEU A 145 3.35 9.36 0.26
N LEU A 146 4.46 8.68 0.54
CA LEU A 146 5.61 9.22 1.24
C LEU A 146 6.76 9.44 0.25
N GLU A 147 7.62 10.39 0.57
CA GLU A 147 8.87 10.60 -0.15
C GLU A 147 10.02 10.71 0.83
N PHE A 148 11.13 10.06 0.48
CA PHE A 148 12.41 10.17 1.17
C PHE A 148 13.36 10.96 0.29
N PRO A 149 13.61 12.25 0.60
CA PRO A 149 14.53 13.07 -0.18
C PRO A 149 15.96 12.56 -0.12
N HIS A 150 16.36 11.93 0.98
CA HIS A 150 17.74 11.51 1.22
C HIS A 150 17.80 10.07 1.73
N ARG A 151 17.66 9.87 3.04
CA ARG A 151 17.79 8.57 3.71
C ARG A 151 16.44 7.96 4.03
N ILE A 152 16.35 6.65 3.91
CA ILE A 152 15.17 5.89 4.32
C ILE A 152 15.38 5.48 5.78
N GLU A 153 14.87 6.30 6.68
CA GLU A 153 14.97 6.10 8.12
C GLU A 153 13.74 6.68 8.85
N PRO A 154 13.47 6.25 10.08
CA PRO A 154 12.35 6.78 10.86
C PRO A 154 12.44 8.30 11.05
N GLY A 155 11.31 8.99 10.86
CA GLY A 155 11.25 10.45 10.98
C GLY A 155 11.79 11.22 9.77
N ALA A 156 12.25 10.54 8.70
CA ALA A 156 12.84 11.20 7.53
C ALA A 156 11.90 11.32 6.33
N ALA A 157 10.73 10.68 6.38
CA ALA A 157 9.76 10.75 5.31
C ALA A 157 9.02 12.09 5.26
N VAL A 158 8.71 12.54 4.05
CA VAL A 158 7.82 13.67 3.79
C VAL A 158 6.48 13.13 3.30
N LEU A 159 5.38 13.55 3.92
CA LEU A 159 4.04 13.22 3.46
C LEU A 159 3.72 14.02 2.19
N ARG A 160 3.48 13.33 1.09
CA ARG A 160 2.99 13.96 -0.14
C ARG A 160 1.48 14.06 -0.13
N TRP A 161 0.79 12.98 0.16
CA TRP A 161 -0.65 12.95 0.38
C TRP A 161 -1.08 11.67 1.11
N HIS A 162 -2.25 11.74 1.75
CA HIS A 162 -2.98 10.60 2.31
C HIS A 162 -4.43 10.69 1.87
N LEU A 163 -4.87 9.77 1.02
CA LEU A 163 -6.16 9.82 0.37
C LEU A 163 -7.10 8.70 0.80
N ALA A 164 -8.31 9.08 1.17
CA ALA A 164 -9.37 8.11 1.41
C ALA A 164 -9.80 7.46 0.07
N PRO A 165 -10.34 6.21 0.10
CA PRO A 165 -10.75 5.50 -1.10
C PRO A 165 -11.80 6.24 -1.94
N SER A 166 -12.61 7.11 -1.35
CA SER A 166 -13.56 7.96 -2.08
C SER A 166 -12.87 8.97 -2.98
N HIS A 167 -11.78 9.58 -2.50
CA HIS A 167 -10.99 10.54 -3.28
C HIS A 167 -10.29 9.85 -4.45
N LEU A 168 -9.67 8.69 -4.19
CA LEU A 168 -9.03 7.91 -5.26
C LEU A 168 -10.01 7.50 -6.36
N ARG A 169 -11.22 7.06 -5.98
CA ARG A 169 -12.27 6.73 -6.96
C ARG A 169 -12.76 7.95 -7.74
N ALA A 170 -12.83 9.12 -7.10
CA ALA A 170 -13.22 10.35 -7.78
C ALA A 170 -12.17 10.78 -8.83
N LEU A 171 -10.89 10.54 -8.56
CA LEU A 171 -9.81 10.71 -9.54
C LEU A 171 -9.94 9.73 -10.69
N GLY A 172 -10.15 8.44 -10.41
CA GLY A 172 -10.27 7.40 -11.43
C GLY A 172 -11.56 7.43 -12.25
N GLY A 173 -12.59 8.15 -11.82
CA GLY A 173 -13.82 8.37 -12.59
C GLY A 173 -13.78 9.62 -13.48
N ARG A 174 -12.67 10.37 -13.50
CA ARG A 174 -12.45 11.56 -14.35
C ARG A 174 -11.61 11.25 -15.59
N ALA A 175 -11.10 10.01 -15.70
CA ALA A 175 -10.27 9.57 -16.82
C ALA A 175 -11.12 9.01 -17.96
#